data_1ba552b4f246e5f87ededb94982f69ab
#
_entry.id   1ba552b4f246e5f87ededb94982f69ab
#
_cell.length_a   1.000
_cell.length_b   1.000
_cell.length_c   1.000
_cell.angle_alpha   90.00
_cell.angle_beta   90.00
_cell.angle_gamma   90.00
#
_symmetry.space_group_name_H-M   'P 1'
#
loop_
_entity.id
_entity.type
_entity.pdbx_description
1 polymer ?
#
loop_
_entity_poly.entity_id
_entity_poly.type
_entity_poly.pdbx_seq_one_letter_code
_entity_poly.pdbx_strand_id
1 'polypeptide(L)'
;MALPSNKKLSILYTLQILKNYSDDQHLLSQQEIVKKIYNIYGMECERKSIGTNIDSLIDFGYNIIKTNAGSFLASREFEPSEIRFLIDAVFSSRSIDCKHSRELANKLSNFLSSYQRKQYTYIYKANEINRTNNKELFYNIDIINEAIEKNKQIQFEYNRFYYKENQKKKKPYIVNPYFLINNQGKYFLVCNYDYYDEIGNYKVERIQNIKILDSDIKPINKVKGFENGID
;
A
#
# COMPACT_ATOMS: atom_id res chain seq x y z
N MET A 1 -21.74 -21.94 -8.97
CA MET A 1 -20.75 -22.84 -9.59
C MET A 1 -19.88 -23.38 -8.46
N ALA A 2 -19.96 -24.67 -8.12
CA ALA A 2 -19.11 -25.28 -7.11
C ALA A 2 -17.67 -25.29 -7.64
N LEU A 3 -16.75 -24.64 -6.93
CA LEU A 3 -15.32 -24.71 -7.23
C LEU A 3 -14.87 -26.18 -7.07
N PRO A 4 -14.01 -26.70 -7.96
CA PRO A 4 -13.53 -28.07 -7.85
C PRO A 4 -12.88 -28.27 -6.47
N SER A 5 -13.31 -29.31 -5.75
CA SER A 5 -12.82 -29.64 -4.39
C SER A 5 -11.37 -30.13 -4.45
N ASN A 6 -10.44 -29.21 -4.66
CA ASN A 6 -9.03 -29.55 -4.59
C ASN A 6 -8.62 -29.63 -3.10
N LYS A 7 -8.58 -30.86 -2.56
CA LYS A 7 -8.21 -31.12 -1.16
C LYS A 7 -6.88 -30.46 -0.74
N LYS A 8 -5.98 -30.17 -1.68
CA LYS A 8 -4.73 -29.46 -1.43
C LYS A 8 -4.94 -27.99 -0.99
N LEU A 9 -6.07 -27.37 -1.37
CA LEU A 9 -6.41 -25.99 -0.96
C LEU A 9 -6.92 -25.92 0.50
N SER A 10 -7.23 -27.06 1.11
CA SER A 10 -7.75 -27.11 2.50
C SER A 10 -6.83 -26.40 3.50
N ILE A 11 -5.51 -26.57 3.38
CA ILE A 11 -4.54 -25.91 4.26
C ILE A 11 -4.55 -24.39 4.09
N LEU A 12 -4.64 -23.89 2.86
CA LEU A 12 -4.73 -22.46 2.59
C LEU A 12 -6.02 -21.85 3.11
N TYR A 13 -7.14 -22.55 2.95
CA TYR A 13 -8.42 -22.12 3.52
C TYR A 13 -8.41 -22.16 5.05
N THR A 14 -7.79 -23.17 5.67
CA THR A 14 -7.59 -23.22 7.11
C THR A 14 -6.83 -21.98 7.60
N LEU A 15 -5.73 -21.63 6.93
CA LEU A 15 -4.95 -20.44 7.24
C LEU A 15 -5.78 -19.15 7.10
N GLN A 16 -6.52 -19.01 6.00
CA GLN A 16 -7.37 -17.83 5.76
C GLN A 16 -8.47 -17.69 6.82
N ILE A 17 -9.08 -18.80 7.25
CA ILE A 17 -10.07 -18.77 8.33
C ILE A 17 -9.43 -18.33 9.64
N LEU A 18 -8.26 -18.88 10.01
CA LEU A 18 -7.55 -18.47 11.21
C LEU A 18 -7.14 -16.98 11.13
N LYS A 19 -6.59 -16.52 10.01
CA LYS A 19 -6.22 -15.10 9.80
C LYS A 19 -7.43 -14.17 9.97
N ASN A 20 -8.59 -14.53 9.43
CA ASN A 20 -9.74 -13.64 9.40
C ASN A 20 -10.64 -13.72 10.63
N TYR A 21 -10.73 -14.88 11.28
CA TYR A 21 -11.77 -15.16 12.27
C TYR A 21 -11.24 -15.65 13.62
N SER A 22 -9.93 -15.62 13.85
CA SER A 22 -9.39 -15.95 15.17
C SER A 22 -8.47 -14.85 15.71
N ASP A 23 -8.44 -14.71 17.00
CA ASP A 23 -7.51 -13.94 17.82
C ASP A 23 -7.53 -14.52 19.25
N ASP A 24 -6.82 -13.90 20.19
CA ASP A 24 -6.71 -14.33 21.59
C ASP A 24 -8.06 -14.38 22.34
N GLN A 25 -9.06 -13.61 21.88
CA GLN A 25 -10.41 -13.58 22.44
C GLN A 25 -11.40 -14.47 21.65
N HIS A 26 -11.05 -14.86 20.43
CA HIS A 26 -11.92 -15.59 19.51
C HIS A 26 -11.22 -16.85 18.99
N LEU A 27 -11.26 -17.91 19.79
CA LEU A 27 -10.71 -19.20 19.41
C LEU A 27 -11.66 -19.93 18.47
N LEU A 28 -11.13 -20.73 17.57
CA LEU A 28 -11.91 -21.56 16.64
C LEU A 28 -11.67 -23.04 16.89
N SER A 29 -12.73 -23.78 17.19
CA SER A 29 -12.68 -25.23 17.17
C SER A 29 -12.52 -25.77 15.74
N GLN A 30 -12.00 -26.98 15.58
CA GLN A 30 -11.86 -27.61 14.27
C GLN A 30 -13.22 -27.73 13.53
N GLN A 31 -14.32 -27.91 14.28
CA GLN A 31 -15.67 -27.97 13.68
C GLN A 31 -16.12 -26.62 13.14
N GLU A 32 -15.81 -25.52 13.83
CA GLU A 32 -16.13 -24.16 13.37
C GLU A 32 -15.30 -23.81 12.12
N ILE A 33 -14.04 -24.24 12.08
CA ILE A 33 -13.21 -24.07 10.88
C ILE A 33 -13.81 -24.81 9.69
N VAL A 34 -14.23 -26.08 9.86
CA VAL A 34 -14.91 -26.86 8.81
C VAL A 34 -16.16 -26.15 8.32
N LYS A 35 -17.04 -25.70 9.24
CA LYS A 35 -18.25 -24.95 8.88
C LYS A 35 -17.95 -23.66 8.12
N LYS A 36 -16.94 -22.89 8.54
CA LYS A 36 -16.54 -21.66 7.86
C LYS A 36 -15.96 -21.94 6.47
N ILE A 37 -15.15 -22.98 6.31
CA ILE A 37 -14.62 -23.40 5.00
C ILE A 37 -15.77 -23.76 4.06
N TYR A 38 -16.73 -24.55 4.54
CA TYR A 38 -17.91 -24.89 3.74
C TYR A 38 -18.72 -23.66 3.35
N ASN A 39 -19.04 -22.80 4.30
CA ASN A 39 -19.88 -21.63 4.04
C ASN A 39 -19.24 -20.57 3.12
N ILE A 40 -17.92 -20.41 3.18
CA ILE A 40 -17.21 -19.35 2.44
C ILE A 40 -16.70 -19.87 1.09
N TYR A 41 -16.19 -21.10 1.07
CA TYR A 41 -15.50 -21.65 -0.12
C TYR A 41 -16.26 -22.80 -0.78
N GLY A 42 -17.38 -23.28 -0.19
CA GLY A 42 -18.17 -24.39 -0.71
C GLY A 42 -17.42 -25.74 -0.65
N MET A 43 -16.37 -25.85 0.17
CA MET A 43 -15.53 -27.04 0.23
C MET A 43 -15.85 -27.89 1.45
N GLU A 44 -16.12 -29.17 1.24
CA GLU A 44 -16.24 -30.15 2.29
C GLU A 44 -14.87 -30.66 2.75
N CYS A 45 -14.64 -30.68 4.05
CA CYS A 45 -13.42 -31.21 4.64
C CYS A 45 -13.73 -31.91 5.98
N GLU A 46 -12.89 -32.90 6.30
CA GLU A 46 -13.01 -33.65 7.54
C GLU A 46 -12.33 -32.90 8.71
N ARG A 47 -12.87 -33.02 9.91
CA ARG A 47 -12.31 -32.45 11.12
C ARG A 47 -10.84 -32.85 11.35
N LYS A 48 -10.50 -34.13 11.12
CA LYS A 48 -9.12 -34.63 11.27
C LYS A 48 -8.14 -33.92 10.34
N SER A 49 -8.56 -33.66 9.11
CA SER A 49 -7.76 -32.93 8.11
C SER A 49 -7.45 -31.50 8.55
N ILE A 50 -8.38 -30.84 9.26
CA ILE A 50 -8.13 -29.50 9.83
C ILE A 50 -7.04 -29.55 10.91
N GLY A 51 -7.06 -30.57 11.78
CA GLY A 51 -6.01 -30.78 12.77
C GLY A 51 -4.63 -30.90 12.13
N THR A 52 -4.51 -31.77 11.14
CA THR A 52 -3.26 -31.96 10.37
C THR A 52 -2.83 -30.67 9.64
N ASN A 53 -3.78 -29.91 9.07
CA ASN A 53 -3.48 -28.64 8.43
C ASN A 53 -2.90 -27.63 9.43
N ILE A 54 -3.48 -27.55 10.64
CA ILE A 54 -2.97 -26.66 11.70
C ILE A 54 -1.55 -27.07 12.11
N ASP A 55 -1.30 -28.36 12.29
CA ASP A 55 0.04 -28.85 12.63
C ASP A 55 1.05 -28.51 11.54
N SER A 56 0.71 -28.75 10.26
CA SER A 56 1.56 -28.37 9.13
C SER A 56 1.82 -26.87 9.03
N LEU A 57 0.85 -26.02 9.41
CA LEU A 57 1.03 -24.58 9.43
C LEU A 57 1.97 -24.15 10.57
N ILE A 58 1.90 -24.83 11.72
CA ILE A 58 2.83 -24.62 12.85
C ILE A 58 4.24 -25.02 12.43
N ASP A 59 4.39 -26.20 11.81
CA ASP A 59 5.67 -26.68 11.31
C ASP A 59 6.28 -25.75 10.24
N PHE A 60 5.43 -25.11 9.43
CA PHE A 60 5.81 -24.10 8.44
C PHE A 60 6.27 -22.78 9.07
N GLY A 61 5.94 -22.53 10.35
CA GLY A 61 6.38 -21.33 11.09
C GLY A 61 5.28 -20.37 11.49
N TYR A 62 3.98 -20.70 11.26
CA TYR A 62 2.90 -19.87 11.80
C TYR A 62 2.75 -20.08 13.31
N ASN A 63 2.70 -18.99 14.07
CA ASN A 63 2.46 -19.04 15.50
C ASN A 63 0.95 -19.26 15.78
N ILE A 64 0.52 -20.51 15.73
CA ILE A 64 -0.85 -20.91 16.05
C ILE A 64 -0.86 -21.58 17.41
N ILE A 65 -1.64 -21.03 18.36
CA ILE A 65 -1.82 -21.61 19.68
C ILE A 65 -3.03 -22.55 19.65
N LYS A 66 -2.82 -23.78 20.11
CA LYS A 66 -3.84 -24.80 20.26
C LYS A 66 -4.21 -24.93 21.74
N THR A 67 -5.50 -24.86 22.02
CA THR A 67 -6.08 -25.07 23.39
C THR A 67 -7.19 -26.09 23.33
N ASN A 68 -7.70 -26.50 24.49
CA ASN A 68 -8.87 -27.38 24.56
C ASN A 68 -10.14 -26.71 23.99
N ALA A 69 -10.23 -25.38 24.01
CA ALA A 69 -11.38 -24.63 23.50
C ALA A 69 -11.31 -24.39 22.00
N GLY A 70 -10.10 -24.42 21.41
CA GLY A 70 -9.90 -24.16 19.98
C GLY A 70 -8.50 -23.69 19.68
N SER A 71 -8.30 -23.22 18.45
CA SER A 71 -7.02 -22.71 17.99
C SER A 71 -7.16 -21.26 17.48
N PHE A 72 -6.09 -20.48 17.59
CA PHE A 72 -6.05 -19.13 17.06
C PHE A 72 -4.65 -18.77 16.56
N LEU A 73 -4.58 -17.83 15.63
CA LEU A 73 -3.32 -17.27 15.13
C LEU A 73 -2.83 -16.21 16.13
N ALA A 74 -1.77 -16.52 16.87
CA ALA A 74 -1.29 -15.68 17.97
C ALA A 74 -0.46 -14.50 17.49
N SER A 75 0.36 -14.65 16.44
CA SER A 75 1.11 -13.54 15.88
C SER A 75 0.72 -13.28 14.44
N ARG A 76 0.73 -12.01 14.09
CA ARG A 76 0.44 -11.50 12.75
C ARG A 76 1.63 -10.70 12.25
N GLU A 77 1.61 -10.34 10.97
CA GLU A 77 2.66 -9.52 10.35
C GLU A 77 2.75 -8.12 10.99
N PHE A 78 1.60 -7.64 11.52
CA PHE A 78 1.49 -6.36 12.22
C PHE A 78 0.62 -6.51 13.46
N GLU A 79 0.99 -5.80 14.53
CA GLU A 79 0.14 -5.63 15.70
C GLU A 79 -1.05 -4.68 15.39
N PRO A 80 -2.19 -4.83 16.10
CA PRO A 80 -3.33 -3.95 15.87
C PRO A 80 -3.02 -2.44 16.01
N SER A 81 -2.15 -2.08 16.96
CA SER A 81 -1.70 -0.69 17.17
C SER A 81 -0.87 -0.16 16.02
N GLU A 82 -0.04 -0.99 15.39
CA GLU A 82 0.76 -0.62 14.22
C GLU A 82 -0.13 -0.36 13.00
N ILE A 83 -1.09 -1.26 12.75
CA ILE A 83 -2.09 -1.05 11.70
C ILE A 83 -2.89 0.23 11.93
N ARG A 84 -3.26 0.51 13.19
CA ARG A 84 -3.93 1.75 13.56
C ARG A 84 -3.08 2.98 13.19
N PHE A 85 -1.82 2.97 13.58
CA PHE A 85 -0.89 4.05 13.27
C PHE A 85 -0.74 4.26 11.75
N LEU A 86 -0.59 3.17 10.99
CA LEU A 86 -0.50 3.24 9.52
C LEU A 86 -1.78 3.80 8.88
N ILE A 87 -2.96 3.38 9.35
CA ILE A 87 -4.24 3.91 8.89
C ILE A 87 -4.36 5.41 9.20
N ASP A 88 -4.01 5.84 10.40
CA ASP A 88 -4.04 7.24 10.80
C ASP A 88 -3.04 8.07 9.97
N ALA A 89 -1.85 7.53 9.65
CA ALA A 89 -0.88 8.17 8.76
C ALA A 89 -1.42 8.34 7.33
N VAL A 90 -2.09 7.33 6.77
CA VAL A 90 -2.77 7.42 5.46
C VAL A 90 -3.83 8.51 5.47
N PHE A 91 -4.64 8.59 6.53
CA PHE A 91 -5.67 9.62 6.65
C PHE A 91 -5.13 11.02 6.99
N SER A 92 -3.96 11.13 7.57
CA SER A 92 -3.29 12.41 7.83
C SER A 92 -2.65 13.00 6.57
N SER A 93 -2.34 12.18 5.58
CA SER A 93 -1.77 12.65 4.31
C SER A 93 -2.80 13.45 3.53
N ARG A 94 -2.46 14.71 3.24
CA ARG A 94 -3.28 15.60 2.40
C ARG A 94 -3.07 15.38 0.91
N SER A 95 -2.03 14.65 0.53
CA SER A 95 -1.67 14.38 -0.87
C SER A 95 -2.47 13.24 -1.48
N ILE A 96 -3.06 12.38 -0.64
CA ILE A 96 -3.85 11.22 -1.06
C ILE A 96 -5.33 11.61 -1.06
N ASP A 97 -6.05 11.37 -2.15
CA ASP A 97 -7.50 11.62 -2.20
C ASP A 97 -8.28 10.68 -1.27
N CYS A 98 -9.53 11.04 -0.99
CA CYS A 98 -10.39 10.29 -0.06
C CYS A 98 -10.63 8.84 -0.49
N LYS A 99 -10.77 8.58 -1.80
CA LYS A 99 -11.03 7.25 -2.33
C LYS A 99 -9.81 6.34 -2.12
N HIS A 100 -8.64 6.78 -2.55
CA HIS A 100 -7.39 6.02 -2.38
C HIS A 100 -7.03 5.83 -0.90
N SER A 101 -7.29 6.83 -0.04
CA SER A 101 -7.07 6.67 1.40
C SER A 101 -7.94 5.56 1.98
N ARG A 102 -9.21 5.47 1.59
CA ARG A 102 -10.10 4.39 2.02
C ARG A 102 -9.66 3.03 1.49
N GLU A 103 -9.25 2.96 0.22
CA GLU A 103 -8.75 1.72 -0.39
C GLU A 103 -7.49 1.23 0.32
N LEU A 104 -6.53 2.11 0.63
CA LEU A 104 -5.32 1.76 1.38
C LEU A 104 -5.65 1.33 2.81
N ALA A 105 -6.50 2.08 3.51
CA ALA A 105 -6.93 1.73 4.85
C ALA A 105 -7.65 0.37 4.89
N ASN A 106 -8.47 0.06 3.88
CA ASN A 106 -9.08 -1.27 3.74
C ASN A 106 -8.04 -2.37 3.51
N LYS A 107 -7.02 -2.14 2.66
CA LYS A 107 -5.93 -3.09 2.46
C LYS A 107 -5.16 -3.33 3.76
N LEU A 108 -4.81 -2.27 4.50
CA LEU A 108 -4.15 -2.38 5.80
C LEU A 108 -5.02 -3.14 6.82
N SER A 109 -6.32 -2.84 6.88
CA SER A 109 -7.23 -3.52 7.80
C SER A 109 -7.37 -5.03 7.53
N ASN A 110 -7.01 -5.51 6.32
CA ASN A 110 -7.03 -6.95 6.01
C ASN A 110 -5.96 -7.76 6.75
N PHE A 111 -4.95 -7.10 7.34
CA PHE A 111 -3.99 -7.76 8.23
C PHE A 111 -4.58 -8.05 9.62
N LEU A 112 -5.73 -7.48 9.95
CA LEU A 112 -6.44 -7.68 11.22
C LEU A 112 -7.49 -8.79 11.13
N SER A 113 -7.88 -9.37 12.28
CA SER A 113 -9.06 -10.24 12.34
C SER A 113 -10.34 -9.44 12.03
N SER A 114 -11.41 -10.13 11.64
CA SER A 114 -12.70 -9.48 11.39
C SER A 114 -13.26 -8.77 12.62
N TYR A 115 -12.89 -9.23 13.82
CA TYR A 115 -13.30 -8.63 15.09
C TYR A 115 -12.54 -7.34 15.37
N GLN A 116 -11.21 -7.36 15.24
CA GLN A 116 -10.37 -6.19 15.38
C GLN A 116 -10.72 -5.12 14.34
N ARG A 117 -10.97 -5.52 13.09
CA ARG A 117 -11.33 -4.61 11.98
C ARG A 117 -12.56 -3.76 12.26
N LYS A 118 -13.56 -4.30 12.95
CA LYS A 118 -14.78 -3.56 13.29
C LYS A 118 -14.50 -2.31 14.13
N GLN A 119 -13.47 -2.32 14.96
CA GLN A 119 -13.08 -1.17 15.79
C GLN A 119 -12.59 0.02 14.98
N TYR A 120 -12.14 -0.19 13.73
CA TYR A 120 -11.56 0.85 12.88
C TYR A 120 -12.57 1.48 11.90
N THR A 121 -13.77 0.95 11.79
CA THR A 121 -14.79 1.40 10.83
C THR A 121 -15.24 2.86 11.07
N TYR A 122 -15.08 3.37 12.30
CA TYR A 122 -15.48 4.74 12.67
C TYR A 122 -14.51 5.83 12.21
N ILE A 123 -13.25 5.48 11.92
CA ILE A 123 -12.18 6.42 11.57
C ILE A 123 -12.41 7.01 10.17
N TYR A 124 -13.05 6.25 9.30
CA TYR A 124 -13.28 6.62 7.90
C TYR A 124 -14.19 7.83 7.72
N LYS A 125 -15.04 8.14 8.69
CA LYS A 125 -16.04 9.22 8.58
C LYS A 125 -15.53 10.60 9.01
N ALA A 126 -14.47 10.66 9.81
CA ALA A 126 -14.04 11.91 10.44
C ALA A 126 -13.09 12.77 9.59
N ASN A 127 -12.45 12.21 8.56
CA ASN A 127 -11.30 12.83 7.89
C ASN A 127 -11.55 13.28 6.43
N GLU A 128 -12.79 13.59 6.04
CA GLU A 128 -13.13 14.00 4.67
C GLU A 128 -12.82 15.46 4.32
N ILE A 129 -12.32 16.26 5.30
CA ILE A 129 -12.19 17.70 5.17
C ILE A 129 -10.84 18.07 4.54
N ASN A 130 -10.87 18.75 3.38
CA ASN A 130 -9.74 19.44 2.71
C ASN A 130 -8.63 18.54 2.09
N ARG A 131 -8.98 17.57 1.26
CA ARG A 131 -8.02 16.77 0.49
C ARG A 131 -7.91 17.19 -0.96
N THR A 132 -6.73 16.98 -1.55
CA THR A 132 -6.52 17.15 -2.99
C THR A 132 -7.22 16.04 -3.76
N ASN A 133 -7.77 16.39 -4.94
CA ASN A 133 -8.47 15.45 -5.83
C ASN A 133 -7.49 14.80 -6.84
N ASN A 134 -6.26 14.52 -6.40
CA ASN A 134 -5.24 13.98 -7.31
C ASN A 134 -5.29 12.46 -7.37
N LYS A 135 -5.88 11.94 -8.44
CA LYS A 135 -6.00 10.50 -8.72
C LYS A 135 -4.69 9.90 -9.29
N GLU A 136 -3.75 10.75 -9.70
CA GLU A 136 -2.53 10.33 -10.43
C GLU A 136 -1.30 10.25 -9.51
N LEU A 137 -1.42 10.57 -8.21
CA LEU A 137 -0.26 10.65 -7.32
C LEU A 137 0.60 9.36 -7.32
N PHE A 138 -0.03 8.22 -7.11
CA PHE A 138 0.69 6.94 -7.06
C PHE A 138 1.27 6.56 -8.40
N TYR A 139 0.52 6.77 -9.48
CA TYR A 139 1.02 6.59 -10.85
C TYR A 139 2.25 7.46 -11.12
N ASN A 140 2.21 8.74 -10.74
CA ASN A 140 3.34 9.65 -10.90
C ASN A 140 4.56 9.20 -10.09
N ILE A 141 4.35 8.72 -8.85
CA ILE A 141 5.43 8.16 -8.01
C ILE A 141 6.08 6.95 -8.70
N ASP A 142 5.28 6.02 -9.23
CA ASP A 142 5.77 4.82 -9.90
C ASP A 142 6.60 5.18 -11.14
N ILE A 143 6.09 6.08 -12.00
CA ILE A 143 6.81 6.54 -13.20
C ILE A 143 8.12 7.27 -12.84
N ILE A 144 8.11 8.11 -11.80
CA ILE A 144 9.32 8.81 -11.36
C ILE A 144 10.35 7.81 -10.83
N ASN A 145 9.96 6.84 -10.01
CA ASN A 145 10.86 5.82 -9.49
C ASN A 145 11.46 4.97 -10.64
N GLU A 146 10.63 4.56 -11.60
CA GLU A 146 11.10 3.83 -12.79
C GLU A 146 12.12 4.64 -13.61
N ALA A 147 11.87 5.94 -13.77
CA ALA A 147 12.78 6.83 -14.50
C ALA A 147 14.11 7.00 -13.77
N ILE A 148 14.09 7.15 -12.44
CA ILE A 148 15.29 7.24 -11.60
C ILE A 148 16.11 5.94 -11.71
N GLU A 149 15.46 4.79 -11.57
CA GLU A 149 16.10 3.47 -11.66
C GLU A 149 16.76 3.26 -13.03
N LYS A 150 16.09 3.68 -14.11
CA LYS A 150 16.59 3.57 -15.48
C LYS A 150 17.55 4.69 -15.89
N ASN A 151 17.81 5.67 -15.04
CA ASN A 151 18.58 6.88 -15.35
C ASN A 151 18.07 7.64 -16.59
N LYS A 152 16.73 7.79 -16.70
CA LYS A 152 16.07 8.43 -17.83
C LYS A 152 15.39 9.73 -17.45
N GLN A 153 15.41 10.68 -18.41
CA GLN A 153 14.67 11.94 -18.27
C GLN A 153 13.16 11.68 -18.24
N ILE A 154 12.45 12.60 -17.60
CA ILE A 154 10.99 12.63 -17.63
C ILE A 154 10.49 13.93 -18.22
N GLN A 155 9.32 13.82 -18.85
CA GLN A 155 8.54 14.97 -19.30
C GLN A 155 7.20 14.99 -18.59
N PHE A 156 6.76 16.15 -18.12
CA PHE A 156 5.46 16.32 -17.49
C PHE A 156 4.91 17.74 -17.66
N GLU A 157 3.62 17.90 -17.42
CA GLU A 157 2.97 19.19 -17.24
C GLU A 157 2.85 19.50 -15.76
N TYR A 158 3.02 20.77 -15.37
CA TYR A 158 2.96 21.18 -13.97
C TYR A 158 1.86 22.20 -13.73
N ASN A 159 0.95 21.91 -12.83
CA ASN A 159 -0.16 22.80 -12.47
C ASN A 159 0.30 23.84 -11.43
N ARG A 160 0.65 25.05 -11.90
CA ARG A 160 0.94 26.18 -11.01
C ARG A 160 -0.35 26.88 -10.65
N PHE A 161 -0.65 27.01 -9.36
CA PHE A 161 -1.71 27.90 -8.91
C PHE A 161 -1.33 29.35 -9.19
N TYR A 162 -1.70 29.88 -10.34
CA TYR A 162 -1.73 31.32 -10.55
C TYR A 162 -3.19 31.79 -10.48
N TYR A 163 -3.42 32.76 -9.64
CA TYR A 163 -4.64 33.57 -9.58
C TYR A 163 -4.76 34.45 -10.83
N LYS A 164 -4.87 33.88 -12.00
CA LYS A 164 -5.42 34.56 -13.20
C LYS A 164 -5.53 33.58 -14.35
N GLU A 165 -6.75 33.46 -14.84
CA GLU A 165 -7.14 32.84 -16.08
C GLU A 165 -6.35 33.45 -17.25
N ASN A 166 -5.35 32.74 -17.75
CA ASN A 166 -4.96 32.81 -19.15
C ASN A 166 -4.45 31.43 -19.52
N GLN A 167 -5.26 30.69 -20.25
CA GLN A 167 -4.98 29.39 -20.85
C GLN A 167 -3.91 29.51 -21.95
N LYS A 168 -2.68 29.91 -21.60
CA LYS A 168 -1.55 29.67 -22.49
C LYS A 168 -1.21 28.19 -22.38
N LYS A 169 -1.12 27.49 -23.53
CA LYS A 169 -0.64 26.11 -23.63
C LYS A 169 0.57 25.95 -22.72
N LYS A 170 0.43 25.13 -21.68
CA LYS A 170 1.50 24.86 -20.73
C LYS A 170 2.62 24.16 -21.51
N LYS A 171 3.82 24.74 -21.57
CA LYS A 171 4.98 24.04 -22.11
C LYS A 171 5.32 22.88 -21.17
N PRO A 172 5.58 21.68 -21.70
CA PRO A 172 5.99 20.57 -20.87
C PRO A 172 7.36 20.83 -20.25
N TYR A 173 7.56 20.34 -19.03
CA TYR A 173 8.82 20.35 -18.31
C TYR A 173 9.58 19.09 -18.66
N ILE A 174 10.82 19.19 -19.10
CA ILE A 174 11.74 18.07 -19.30
C ILE A 174 12.83 18.21 -18.25
N VAL A 175 13.00 17.19 -17.40
CA VAL A 175 13.92 17.26 -16.27
C VAL A 175 14.64 15.93 -16.06
N ASN A 176 15.76 16.00 -15.35
CA ASN A 176 16.53 14.87 -14.85
C ASN A 176 16.04 14.53 -13.44
N PRO A 177 15.29 13.45 -13.23
CA PRO A 177 14.84 13.06 -11.89
C PRO A 177 15.97 12.41 -11.12
N TYR A 178 16.16 12.79 -9.84
CA TYR A 178 17.21 12.21 -9.00
C TYR A 178 16.64 11.43 -7.83
N PHE A 179 15.68 11.99 -7.09
CA PHE A 179 15.02 11.29 -5.98
C PHE A 179 13.69 11.93 -5.62
N LEU A 180 12.89 11.15 -4.89
CA LEU A 180 11.65 11.60 -4.27
C LEU A 180 11.85 11.82 -2.77
N ILE A 181 11.38 12.96 -2.28
CA ILE A 181 11.37 13.29 -0.85
C ILE A 181 9.93 13.33 -0.35
N ASN A 182 9.66 12.65 0.75
CA ASN A 182 8.42 12.85 1.50
C ASN A 182 8.68 13.85 2.63
N ASN A 183 8.01 14.98 2.57
CA ASN A 183 8.03 15.96 3.64
C ASN A 183 6.61 16.26 4.11
N GLN A 184 6.30 15.90 5.35
CA GLN A 184 4.99 16.08 5.98
C GLN A 184 3.82 15.54 5.14
N GLY A 185 3.97 14.32 4.60
CA GLY A 185 2.95 13.66 3.79
C GLY A 185 2.79 14.19 2.37
N LYS A 186 3.69 15.07 1.91
CA LYS A 186 3.76 15.58 0.53
C LYS A 186 5.01 15.06 -0.15
N TYR A 187 4.83 14.53 -1.36
CA TYR A 187 5.95 14.08 -2.18
C TYR A 187 6.48 15.20 -3.07
N PHE A 188 7.81 15.32 -3.08
CA PHE A 188 8.54 16.26 -3.92
C PHE A 188 9.51 15.49 -4.81
N LEU A 189 9.44 15.76 -6.10
CA LEU A 189 10.45 15.34 -7.05
C LEU A 189 11.62 16.31 -6.97
N VAL A 190 12.80 15.81 -6.66
CA VAL A 190 14.06 16.53 -6.75
C VAL A 190 14.70 16.24 -8.10
N CYS A 191 14.93 17.26 -8.88
CA CYS A 191 15.39 17.15 -10.27
C CYS A 191 16.16 18.39 -10.71
N ASN A 192 16.76 18.38 -11.89
CA ASN A 192 17.25 19.59 -12.53
C ASN A 192 16.93 19.61 -14.02
N TYR A 193 17.21 20.74 -14.67
CA TYR A 193 17.18 20.89 -16.14
C TYR A 193 18.59 20.75 -16.70
N ASP A 194 18.72 20.25 -17.93
CA ASP A 194 20.02 20.11 -18.57
C ASP A 194 20.83 21.43 -18.65
N TYR A 195 20.09 22.53 -18.80
CA TYR A 195 20.70 23.85 -19.01
C TYR A 195 21.00 24.61 -17.71
N TYR A 196 20.60 24.04 -16.54
CA TYR A 196 20.83 24.69 -15.25
C TYR A 196 21.66 23.77 -14.36
N ASP A 197 22.47 24.36 -13.49
CA ASP A 197 23.26 23.63 -12.50
C ASP A 197 22.59 23.53 -11.14
N GLU A 198 21.42 24.17 -11.00
CA GLU A 198 20.67 24.21 -9.75
C GLU A 198 19.57 23.13 -9.73
N ILE A 199 19.25 22.69 -8.51
CA ILE A 199 18.15 21.74 -8.24
C ILE A 199 16.81 22.47 -8.21
N GLY A 200 15.82 21.85 -8.83
CA GLY A 200 14.41 22.20 -8.74
C GLY A 200 13.62 21.16 -7.95
N ASN A 201 12.58 21.62 -7.23
CA ASN A 201 11.67 20.79 -6.48
C ASN A 201 10.24 20.94 -7.01
N TYR A 202 9.60 19.82 -7.36
CA TYR A 202 8.23 19.80 -7.85
C TYR A 202 7.34 18.93 -6.96
N LYS A 203 6.20 19.48 -6.52
CA LYS A 203 5.20 18.68 -5.80
C LYS A 203 4.58 17.66 -6.74
N VAL A 204 4.73 16.37 -6.44
CA VAL A 204 4.26 15.28 -7.29
C VAL A 204 2.75 15.32 -7.52
N GLU A 205 2.00 15.78 -6.52
CA GLU A 205 0.54 15.97 -6.62
C GLU A 205 0.09 16.99 -7.68
N ARG A 206 1.02 17.80 -8.21
CA ARG A 206 0.75 18.82 -9.25
C ARG A 206 1.26 18.43 -10.63
N ILE A 207 1.91 17.28 -10.73
CA ILE A 207 2.41 16.73 -11.97
C ILE A 207 1.26 16.06 -12.72
N GLN A 208 1.17 16.32 -14.03
CA GLN A 208 0.17 15.75 -14.93
C GLN A 208 0.87 15.27 -16.21
N ASN A 209 0.28 14.28 -16.89
CA ASN A 209 0.75 13.79 -18.20
C ASN A 209 2.25 13.42 -18.18
N ILE A 210 2.71 12.76 -17.09
CA ILE A 210 4.10 12.34 -16.96
C ILE A 210 4.43 11.19 -17.90
N LYS A 211 5.65 11.23 -18.49
CA LYS A 211 6.20 10.13 -19.28
C LYS A 211 7.72 10.09 -19.17
N ILE A 212 8.27 8.89 -19.27
CA ILE A 212 9.72 8.67 -19.37
C ILE A 212 10.17 8.93 -20.79
N LEU A 213 11.32 9.55 -20.96
CA LEU A 213 11.96 9.78 -22.26
C LEU A 213 13.10 8.78 -22.48
N ASP A 214 13.52 8.62 -23.74
CA ASP A 214 14.66 7.74 -24.06
C ASP A 214 16.02 8.38 -23.69
N SER A 215 16.05 9.68 -23.47
CA SER A 215 17.24 10.44 -23.11
C SER A 215 17.74 10.08 -21.72
N ASP A 216 19.06 9.93 -21.57
CA ASP A 216 19.70 9.72 -20.28
C ASP A 216 19.73 11.01 -19.45
N ILE A 217 19.75 10.87 -18.11
CA ILE A 217 19.84 12.01 -17.21
C ILE A 217 21.26 12.62 -17.19
N LYS A 218 21.34 13.90 -16.88
CA LYS A 218 22.58 14.55 -16.44
C LYS A 218 22.99 13.93 -15.10
N PRO A 219 24.22 13.37 -14.96
CA PRO A 219 24.68 12.79 -13.70
C PRO A 219 24.61 13.80 -12.55
N ILE A 220 24.18 13.37 -11.37
CA ILE A 220 23.94 14.26 -10.24
C ILE A 220 25.21 14.98 -9.75
N ASN A 221 26.38 14.35 -9.89
CA ASN A 221 27.66 14.96 -9.54
C ASN A 221 28.05 16.16 -10.42
N LYS A 222 27.31 16.40 -11.50
CA LYS A 222 27.44 17.61 -12.34
C LYS A 222 26.46 18.72 -11.93
N VAL A 223 25.71 18.50 -10.83
CA VAL A 223 24.75 19.46 -10.31
C VAL A 223 25.34 20.15 -9.11
N LYS A 224 25.23 21.48 -9.07
CA LYS A 224 25.79 22.31 -7.99
C LYS A 224 25.27 21.89 -6.62
N GLY A 225 26.19 21.63 -5.70
CA GLY A 225 25.89 21.18 -4.33
C GLY A 225 25.80 19.65 -4.18
N PHE A 226 26.05 18.86 -5.27
CA PHE A 226 26.08 17.42 -5.27
C PHE A 226 27.34 16.86 -5.94
N GLU A 227 28.40 17.64 -5.97
CA GLU A 227 29.69 17.29 -6.61
C GLU A 227 30.31 16.01 -6.00
N ASN A 228 30.04 15.75 -4.73
CA ASN A 228 30.51 14.57 -4.00
C ASN A 228 29.49 13.42 -3.97
N GLY A 229 28.38 13.55 -4.72
CA GLY A 229 27.28 12.58 -4.67
C GLY A 229 26.23 12.92 -3.61
N ILE A 230 25.39 11.94 -3.31
CA ILE A 230 24.36 12.02 -2.25
C ILE A 230 24.94 11.26 -1.06
N ASP A 231 25.33 11.94 0.01
CA ASP A 231 25.66 11.34 1.32
C ASP A 231 24.41 11.03 2.13
#